data_6870c02a220ca5b23ceee4e6e13c3480
#
_entry.id   6870c02a220ca5b23ceee4e6e13c3480
#
_cell.length_a   1.000
_cell.length_b   1.000
_cell.length_c   1.000
_cell.angle_alpha   90.00
_cell.angle_beta   90.00
_cell.angle_gamma   90.00
#
_symmetry.space_group_name_H-M   'P 1'
#
loop_
_entity.id
_entity.type
_entity.pdbx_description
1 polymer ?
#
loop_
_entity_poly.entity_id
_entity_poly.type
_entity_poly.pdbx_seq_one_letter_code
_entity_poly.pdbx_strand_id
1 'polypeptide(L)'
;MVPLQIVAVKTFIELYKFEERRWQAIRQISAGVSRNSNICLKIAGSLQKNDPDSYTDNYLLLSSIYEKYAAKQKRDEILAKIEAVAPDWASEINDRSGIHGGAKCPENIFDAWKWKQFVGILDDITAEPYEKLQLDAVEFSQDLRKKTTELVEYSAWYHLLLRTETNLDMKQALQGWKQTVRRIGRGTGRNAPMLKKKARELMTKCQVAVPAWIMTSSKALESLNPSQNRFDIIIIDEASQSDVSALAIMYMANKVIIVGDDKQVSPLAVGQDINQMNALREMFIKDVIPNWHLFDAKTSLYDIAGTTYQPLMLREHFRCVPEIIGYSNKLSYDYKIKPLRDASKCNISPAIISFRVDGQRENFRKLNKTEAEQIVALMMACMEQDEYIGKTFGVISLLGDEQAKLIYQYLSEKIEPAVIDQRKIMCGNASHFQGDERDVIFLSMVDSNEGDGPLRMTGEGADQSTKQRYNVAVSRARDQLWVIHSLDYTRDLKSGDLRRDLLEYADNPTAFMNLADEVVRKAESPFEEAVGKALISAGYHIEQQWQIGSYRIRSEERRVGKECRSRW
;
A
#
# COMPACT_ATOMS: atom_id res chain seq x y z
N MET A 1 113.20 11.50 -1.73
CA MET A 1 112.23 11.14 -0.63
C MET A 1 111.83 12.32 0.24
N VAL A 2 112.63 13.30 0.51
CA VAL A 2 112.30 14.42 1.40
C VAL A 2 111.17 15.34 0.90
N PRO A 3 110.96 15.64 -0.43
CA PRO A 3 109.88 16.52 -0.86
C PRO A 3 108.46 15.96 -0.68
N LEU A 4 108.27 14.64 -0.81
CA LEU A 4 106.94 13.97 -0.65
C LEU A 4 106.46 13.98 0.80
N GLN A 5 107.41 13.83 1.74
CA GLN A 5 107.07 13.89 3.18
C GLN A 5 106.66 15.31 3.61
N ILE A 6 107.29 16.34 3.04
CA ILE A 6 106.95 17.73 3.35
C ILE A 6 105.56 18.10 2.80
N VAL A 7 105.20 17.59 1.61
CA VAL A 7 103.85 17.78 1.03
C VAL A 7 102.81 17.06 1.89
N ALA A 8 103.07 15.82 2.30
CA ALA A 8 102.17 15.07 3.15
C ALA A 8 101.91 15.76 4.51
N VAL A 9 103.02 16.28 5.14
CA VAL A 9 102.88 17.03 6.39
C VAL A 9 102.12 18.35 6.19
N LYS A 10 102.38 19.06 5.10
CA LYS A 10 101.62 20.29 4.76
C LYS A 10 100.11 20.01 4.58
N THR A 11 99.78 18.98 3.83
CA THR A 11 98.37 18.56 3.60
C THR A 11 97.72 18.15 4.91
N PHE A 12 98.43 17.42 5.76
CA PHE A 12 97.96 17.04 7.11
C PHE A 12 97.70 18.28 7.97
N ILE A 13 98.59 19.25 7.98
CA ILE A 13 98.43 20.52 8.74
C ILE A 13 97.26 21.32 8.20
N GLU A 14 97.00 21.35 6.88
CA GLU A 14 95.88 22.05 6.29
C GLU A 14 94.56 21.36 6.61
N LEU A 15 94.48 20.02 6.53
CA LEU A 15 93.34 19.23 6.96
C LEU A 15 93.03 19.42 8.44
N TYR A 16 94.12 19.37 9.30
CA TYR A 16 93.96 19.60 10.74
C TYR A 16 93.41 21.00 11.05
N LYS A 17 93.93 22.04 10.39
CA LYS A 17 93.45 23.42 10.54
C LYS A 17 92.02 23.59 9.99
N PHE A 18 91.69 22.85 8.96
CA PHE A 18 90.29 22.85 8.38
C PHE A 18 89.34 22.19 9.36
N GLU A 19 89.67 21.05 9.90
CA GLU A 19 88.90 20.38 10.93
C GLU A 19 88.73 21.20 12.20
N GLU A 20 89.82 21.80 12.68
CA GLU A 20 89.81 22.66 13.88
C GLU A 20 88.87 23.88 13.67
N ARG A 21 88.83 24.52 12.48
CA ARG A 21 87.95 25.61 12.15
C ARG A 21 86.47 25.12 12.13
N ARG A 22 86.22 23.94 11.58
CA ARG A 22 84.87 23.33 11.62
C ARG A 22 84.43 23.07 13.06
N TRP A 23 85.26 22.52 13.86
CA TRP A 23 84.97 22.29 15.27
C TRP A 23 84.79 23.59 16.06
N GLN A 24 85.50 24.65 15.79
CA GLN A 24 85.25 25.95 16.40
C GLN A 24 83.93 26.55 15.99
N ALA A 25 83.55 26.43 14.72
CA ALA A 25 82.26 26.88 14.24
C ALA A 25 81.10 26.08 14.87
N ILE A 26 81.22 24.76 14.97
CA ILE A 26 80.27 23.90 15.65
C ILE A 26 80.14 24.27 17.13
N ARG A 27 81.25 24.53 17.84
CA ARG A 27 81.21 24.98 19.24
C ARG A 27 80.53 26.35 19.40
N GLN A 28 80.76 27.28 18.50
CA GLN A 28 80.06 28.58 18.52
C GLN A 28 78.55 28.47 18.28
N ILE A 29 78.13 27.63 17.34
CA ILE A 29 76.71 27.37 17.07
C ILE A 29 76.08 26.68 18.27
N SER A 30 76.78 25.67 18.86
CA SER A 30 76.23 24.93 20.01
C SER A 30 76.13 25.81 21.27
N ALA A 31 77.02 26.79 21.46
CA ALA A 31 76.90 27.75 22.54
C ALA A 31 75.69 28.69 22.42
N GLY A 32 75.25 28.97 21.18
CA GLY A 32 74.05 29.77 20.91
C GLY A 32 72.78 29.01 21.15
N VAL A 33 72.70 27.69 20.85
CA VAL A 33 71.51 26.84 20.92
C VAL A 33 71.24 26.30 22.33
N SER A 34 72.24 26.35 23.23
CA SER A 34 72.19 25.62 24.49
C SER A 34 71.31 26.20 25.59
N ARG A 35 70.59 27.31 25.36
CA ARG A 35 69.90 27.99 26.48
C ARG A 35 68.49 27.38 26.83
N ASN A 36 67.89 26.51 26.02
CA ASN A 36 66.52 26.10 26.22
C ASN A 36 66.28 24.59 26.44
N SER A 37 67.27 23.73 26.40
CA SER A 37 67.04 22.28 26.57
C SER A 37 68.21 21.60 27.25
N ASN A 38 67.94 20.75 28.25
CA ASN A 38 68.89 19.97 28.98
C ASN A 38 69.75 19.02 28.08
N ILE A 39 69.14 18.53 26.99
CA ILE A 39 69.81 17.66 26.00
C ILE A 39 70.72 18.48 25.12
N CYS A 40 70.33 19.67 24.70
CA CYS A 40 71.18 20.57 23.95
C CYS A 40 72.42 21.02 24.80
N LEU A 41 72.24 21.24 26.10
CA LEU A 41 73.33 21.49 27.04
C LEU A 41 74.26 20.29 27.12
N LYS A 42 73.78 19.05 27.16
CA LYS A 42 74.59 17.84 27.17
C LYS A 42 75.37 17.67 25.86
N ILE A 43 74.76 17.93 24.72
CA ILE A 43 75.40 17.90 23.40
C ILE A 43 76.50 18.97 23.32
N ALA A 44 76.20 20.17 23.75
CA ALA A 44 77.19 21.24 23.80
C ALA A 44 78.36 20.91 24.74
N GLY A 45 78.07 20.31 25.89
CA GLY A 45 79.10 19.85 26.86
C GLY A 45 79.98 18.72 26.32
N SER A 46 79.43 17.75 25.59
CA SER A 46 80.20 16.69 24.94
C SER A 46 81.09 17.24 23.82
N LEU A 47 80.65 18.24 23.07
CA LEU A 47 81.41 18.94 22.05
C LEU A 47 82.62 19.72 22.70
N GLN A 48 82.39 20.39 23.83
CA GLN A 48 83.38 21.10 24.53
C GLN A 48 84.49 20.18 25.11
N LYS A 49 84.14 18.99 25.54
CA LYS A 49 84.98 17.97 26.10
C LYS A 49 85.68 17.07 25.06
N ASN A 50 85.34 17.25 23.76
CA ASN A 50 85.78 16.38 22.67
C ASN A 50 85.45 14.90 22.94
N ASP A 51 84.22 14.63 23.45
CA ASP A 51 83.72 13.28 23.76
C ASP A 51 82.71 12.84 22.67
N PRO A 52 83.18 12.05 21.68
CA PRO A 52 82.37 11.66 20.54
C PRO A 52 81.27 10.66 20.93
N ASP A 53 81.46 9.84 21.92
CA ASP A 53 80.49 8.82 22.31
C ASP A 53 79.29 9.48 23.00
N SER A 54 79.62 10.34 24.00
CA SER A 54 78.54 11.13 24.64
C SER A 54 77.79 12.06 23.65
N TYR A 55 78.52 12.59 22.65
CA TYR A 55 77.87 13.38 21.61
C TYR A 55 76.87 12.53 20.78
N THR A 56 77.31 11.37 20.33
CA THR A 56 76.51 10.47 19.51
C THR A 56 75.27 10.02 20.26
N ASP A 57 75.39 9.61 21.51
CA ASP A 57 74.32 9.19 22.36
C ASP A 57 73.30 10.31 22.59
N ASN A 58 73.71 11.51 22.91
CA ASN A 58 72.82 12.65 23.12
C ASN A 58 72.18 13.13 21.80
N TYR A 59 72.89 13.04 20.67
CA TYR A 59 72.34 13.36 19.34
C TYR A 59 71.27 12.36 18.94
N LEU A 60 71.50 11.07 19.09
CA LEU A 60 70.51 10.03 18.84
C LEU A 60 69.27 10.21 19.74
N LEU A 61 69.50 10.57 21.00
CA LEU A 61 68.38 10.88 21.91
C LEU A 61 67.60 12.11 21.45
N LEU A 62 68.31 13.19 21.04
CA LEU A 62 67.63 14.39 20.50
C LEU A 62 66.86 14.07 19.22
N SER A 63 67.45 13.32 18.27
CA SER A 63 66.80 12.87 17.06
C SER A 63 65.51 12.09 17.37
N SER A 64 65.61 11.14 18.30
CA SER A 64 64.45 10.37 18.76
C SER A 64 63.32 11.25 19.36
N ILE A 65 63.73 12.33 20.08
CA ILE A 65 62.74 13.27 20.62
C ILE A 65 62.06 14.09 19.50
N TYR A 66 62.85 14.53 18.50
CA TYR A 66 62.26 15.23 17.35
C TYR A 66 61.31 14.36 16.56
N GLU A 67 61.62 13.10 16.31
CA GLU A 67 60.76 12.15 15.69
C GLU A 67 59.45 11.96 16.48
N LYS A 68 59.60 11.79 17.82
CA LYS A 68 58.41 11.68 18.70
C LYS A 68 57.57 12.97 18.74
N TYR A 69 58.23 14.13 18.68
CA TYR A 69 57.55 15.43 18.64
C TYR A 69 56.79 15.61 17.32
N ALA A 70 57.41 15.29 16.19
CA ALA A 70 56.76 15.31 14.88
C ALA A 70 55.59 14.33 14.82
N ALA A 71 55.76 13.13 15.37
CA ALA A 71 54.69 12.15 15.49
C ALA A 71 53.53 12.65 16.38
N LYS A 72 53.86 13.35 17.50
CA LYS A 72 52.87 13.98 18.36
C LYS A 72 52.11 15.07 17.64
N GLN A 73 52.76 15.98 16.91
CA GLN A 73 52.09 17.02 16.14
C GLN A 73 51.13 16.43 15.13
N LYS A 74 51.57 15.42 14.36
CA LYS A 74 50.74 14.74 13.39
C LYS A 74 49.53 14.05 14.05
N ARG A 75 49.74 13.44 15.24
CA ARG A 75 48.63 12.87 16.03
C ARG A 75 47.65 13.94 16.43
N ASP A 76 48.13 15.07 16.96
CA ASP A 76 47.27 16.15 17.47
C ASP A 76 46.48 16.81 16.32
N GLU A 77 47.05 16.95 15.11
CA GLU A 77 46.31 17.38 13.90
C GLU A 77 45.21 16.40 13.48
N ILE A 78 45.50 15.09 13.56
CA ILE A 78 44.51 14.06 13.23
C ILE A 78 43.40 14.02 14.30
N LEU A 79 43.78 14.14 15.57
CA LEU A 79 42.86 14.15 16.69
C LEU A 79 41.88 15.33 16.59
N ALA A 80 42.38 16.51 16.24
CA ALA A 80 41.52 17.68 16.02
C ALA A 80 40.49 17.47 14.90
N LYS A 81 40.84 16.72 13.84
CA LYS A 81 39.90 16.35 12.78
C LYS A 81 38.83 15.35 13.26
N ILE A 82 39.23 14.39 14.11
CA ILE A 82 38.31 13.44 14.72
C ILE A 82 37.39 14.14 15.72
N GLU A 83 37.91 15.05 16.53
CA GLU A 83 37.18 15.82 17.53
C GLU A 83 36.04 16.66 16.90
N ALA A 84 36.27 17.18 15.69
CA ALA A 84 35.24 17.93 14.95
C ALA A 84 34.03 17.07 14.53
N VAL A 85 34.22 15.74 14.44
CA VAL A 85 33.17 14.81 13.95
C VAL A 85 32.70 13.86 15.05
N ALA A 86 33.59 13.45 15.96
CA ALA A 86 33.34 12.49 17.02
C ALA A 86 34.11 12.88 18.29
N PRO A 87 33.65 13.90 19.04
CA PRO A 87 34.37 14.46 20.19
C PRO A 87 34.61 13.45 21.30
N ASP A 88 33.63 12.63 21.64
CA ASP A 88 33.75 11.60 22.67
C ASP A 88 34.86 10.59 22.33
N TRP A 89 34.91 10.16 21.07
CA TRP A 89 35.94 9.23 20.60
C TRP A 89 37.31 9.86 20.59
N ALA A 90 37.44 11.13 20.21
CA ALA A 90 38.70 11.86 20.29
C ALA A 90 39.22 11.95 21.73
N SER A 91 38.33 12.19 22.70
CA SER A 91 38.66 12.20 24.13
C SER A 91 39.15 10.83 24.59
N GLU A 92 38.47 9.74 24.27
CA GLU A 92 38.88 8.38 24.65
C GLU A 92 40.25 8.01 24.07
N ILE A 93 40.54 8.40 22.82
CA ILE A 93 41.88 8.19 22.19
C ILE A 93 42.95 9.02 22.90
N ASN A 94 42.65 10.27 23.24
CA ASN A 94 43.60 11.16 23.92
C ASN A 94 43.94 10.65 25.33
N ASP A 95 42.90 10.24 26.06
CA ASP A 95 43.01 9.78 27.45
C ASP A 95 43.44 8.32 27.55
N ARG A 96 43.59 7.64 26.39
CA ARG A 96 43.92 6.21 26.30
C ARG A 96 43.04 5.34 27.17
N SER A 97 41.74 5.62 27.13
CA SER A 97 40.74 4.86 27.88
C SER A 97 40.25 3.65 27.09
N GLY A 98 39.72 2.64 27.81
CA GLY A 98 39.07 1.46 27.22
C GLY A 98 39.97 0.73 26.21
N ILE A 99 39.47 0.50 25.02
CA ILE A 99 40.17 -0.19 23.91
C ILE A 99 41.38 0.57 23.40
N HIS A 100 41.46 1.88 23.66
CA HIS A 100 42.55 2.75 23.25
C HIS A 100 43.72 2.79 24.26
N GLY A 101 43.62 2.05 25.38
CA GLY A 101 44.69 1.93 26.40
C GLY A 101 45.91 1.13 25.93
N GLY A 102 45.78 0.32 24.91
CA GLY A 102 46.83 -0.48 24.32
C GLY A 102 47.74 0.28 23.37
N ALA A 103 48.91 -0.28 23.09
CA ALA A 103 49.88 0.29 22.14
C ALA A 103 49.48 0.05 20.65
N LYS A 104 48.58 -0.89 20.40
CA LYS A 104 48.13 -1.25 19.05
C LYS A 104 46.75 -0.64 18.75
N CYS A 105 46.54 -0.25 17.50
CA CYS A 105 45.22 0.16 17.03
C CYS A 105 44.24 -1.03 17.15
N PRO A 106 43.00 -0.81 17.62
CA PRO A 106 41.97 -1.84 17.63
C PRO A 106 41.73 -2.38 16.22
N GLU A 107 41.61 -3.71 16.07
CA GLU A 107 41.43 -4.37 14.76
C GLU A 107 40.11 -4.00 14.07
N ASN A 108 39.07 -3.73 14.87
CA ASN A 108 37.73 -3.41 14.40
C ASN A 108 37.40 -1.91 14.30
N ILE A 109 38.43 -1.04 14.30
CA ILE A 109 38.22 0.43 14.32
C ILE A 109 37.39 0.94 13.13
N PHE A 110 37.57 0.37 11.93
CA PHE A 110 36.83 0.75 10.75
C PHE A 110 35.35 0.31 10.80
N ASP A 111 35.09 -0.83 11.40
CA ASP A 111 33.71 -1.31 11.57
C ASP A 111 33.01 -0.48 12.66
N ALA A 112 33.67 -0.15 13.74
CA ALA A 112 33.15 0.76 14.76
C ALA A 112 32.85 2.16 14.19
N TRP A 113 33.73 2.68 13.31
CA TRP A 113 33.50 3.96 12.62
C TRP A 113 32.27 3.91 11.70
N LYS A 114 32.13 2.88 10.86
CA LYS A 114 30.97 2.67 10.01
C LYS A 114 29.70 2.53 10.84
N TRP A 115 29.76 1.75 11.90
CA TRP A 115 28.64 1.58 12.82
C TRP A 115 28.17 2.93 13.38
N LYS A 116 29.07 3.77 13.85
CA LYS A 116 28.72 5.11 14.37
C LYS A 116 28.10 6.00 13.31
N GLN A 117 28.57 5.94 12.06
CA GLN A 117 27.97 6.66 10.95
C GLN A 117 26.54 6.16 10.66
N PHE A 118 26.34 4.84 10.63
CA PHE A 118 25.00 4.28 10.42
C PHE A 118 24.03 4.58 11.57
N VAL A 119 24.51 4.56 12.81
CA VAL A 119 23.70 4.98 13.97
C VAL A 119 23.29 6.44 13.83
N GLY A 120 24.19 7.34 13.46
CA GLY A 120 23.85 8.74 13.22
C GLY A 120 22.79 8.92 12.14
N ILE A 121 22.93 8.19 11.02
CA ILE A 121 21.92 8.20 9.94
C ILE A 121 20.57 7.64 10.44
N LEU A 122 20.60 6.57 11.23
CA LEU A 122 19.38 6.00 11.81
C LEU A 122 18.72 6.97 12.80
N ASP A 123 19.51 7.62 13.65
CA ASP A 123 19.00 8.61 14.60
C ASP A 123 18.37 9.79 13.87
N ASP A 124 18.96 10.26 12.76
CA ASP A 124 18.39 11.31 11.92
C ASP A 124 17.08 10.86 11.25
N ILE A 125 17.03 9.63 10.71
CA ILE A 125 15.83 9.08 10.05
C ILE A 125 14.72 8.81 11.08
N THR A 126 15.07 8.38 12.30
CA THR A 126 14.13 8.07 13.37
C THR A 126 13.86 9.23 14.32
N ALA A 127 14.44 10.40 14.06
CA ALA A 127 14.26 11.62 14.89
C ALA A 127 12.79 12.00 14.99
N GLU A 128 11.99 11.76 13.91
CA GLU A 128 10.54 11.81 13.98
C GLU A 128 9.96 10.39 14.03
N PRO A 129 9.10 10.09 15.01
CA PRO A 129 8.45 8.77 15.09
C PRO A 129 7.66 8.49 13.82
N TYR A 130 7.87 7.32 13.23
CA TYR A 130 7.16 6.88 12.01
C TYR A 130 5.63 6.94 12.17
N GLU A 131 5.14 6.63 13.37
CA GLU A 131 3.73 6.72 13.73
C GLU A 131 3.20 8.16 13.60
N LYS A 132 4.00 9.15 14.00
CA LYS A 132 3.63 10.56 13.85
C LYS A 132 3.53 10.96 12.38
N LEU A 133 4.52 10.59 11.57
CA LEU A 133 4.50 10.84 10.12
C LEU A 133 3.30 10.20 9.43
N GLN A 134 2.92 8.98 9.86
CA GLN A 134 1.71 8.33 9.35
C GLN A 134 0.43 9.06 9.76
N LEU A 135 0.33 9.51 11.01
CA LEU A 135 -0.82 10.28 11.47
C LEU A 135 -0.93 11.61 10.72
N ASP A 136 0.18 12.32 10.57
CA ASP A 136 0.23 13.58 9.81
C ASP A 136 -0.17 13.35 8.34
N ALA A 137 0.31 12.28 7.71
CA ALA A 137 -0.07 11.92 6.34
C ALA A 137 -1.57 11.64 6.20
N VAL A 138 -2.17 10.96 7.18
CA VAL A 138 -3.62 10.71 7.21
C VAL A 138 -4.39 12.01 7.41
N GLU A 139 -3.97 12.87 8.33
CA GLU A 139 -4.58 14.18 8.60
C GLU A 139 -4.51 15.09 7.37
N PHE A 140 -3.33 15.23 6.76
CA PHE A 140 -3.17 15.99 5.52
C PHE A 140 -4.00 15.43 4.36
N SER A 141 -4.10 14.10 4.25
CA SER A 141 -4.95 13.46 3.25
C SER A 141 -6.44 13.77 3.46
N GLN A 142 -6.89 13.80 4.71
CA GLN A 142 -8.26 14.18 5.06
C GLN A 142 -8.52 15.66 4.77
N ASP A 143 -7.59 16.53 5.15
CA ASP A 143 -7.67 17.97 4.89
C ASP A 143 -7.66 18.25 3.39
N LEU A 144 -6.80 17.59 2.62
CA LEU A 144 -6.76 17.70 1.17
C LEU A 144 -8.11 17.31 0.55
N ARG A 145 -8.70 16.19 0.99
CA ARG A 145 -10.04 15.77 0.51
C ARG A 145 -11.09 16.81 0.84
N LYS A 146 -11.10 17.32 2.09
CA LYS A 146 -12.03 18.36 2.52
C LYS A 146 -11.89 19.62 1.68
N LYS A 147 -10.66 20.14 1.52
CA LYS A 147 -10.38 21.33 0.72
C LYS A 147 -10.71 21.14 -0.76
N THR A 148 -10.46 19.97 -1.31
CA THR A 148 -10.84 19.63 -2.67
C THR A 148 -12.36 19.61 -2.83
N THR A 149 -13.08 19.05 -1.87
CA THR A 149 -14.55 19.04 -1.86
C THR A 149 -15.11 20.45 -1.81
N GLU A 150 -14.61 21.28 -0.88
CA GLU A 150 -14.99 22.71 -0.76
C GLU A 150 -14.71 23.45 -2.07
N LEU A 151 -13.55 23.25 -2.68
CA LEU A 151 -13.18 23.87 -3.95
C LEU A 151 -14.13 23.50 -5.08
N VAL A 152 -14.46 22.20 -5.21
CA VAL A 152 -15.40 21.70 -6.23
C VAL A 152 -16.78 22.29 -5.99
N GLU A 153 -17.27 22.32 -4.76
CA GLU A 153 -18.57 22.88 -4.40
C GLU A 153 -18.64 24.38 -4.74
N TYR A 154 -17.69 25.18 -4.27
CA TYR A 154 -17.66 26.62 -4.54
C TYR A 154 -17.48 26.93 -6.03
N SER A 155 -16.66 26.18 -6.75
CA SER A 155 -16.49 26.32 -8.19
C SER A 155 -17.79 26.00 -8.94
N ALA A 156 -18.49 24.93 -8.55
CA ALA A 156 -19.79 24.58 -9.14
C ALA A 156 -20.82 25.67 -8.90
N TRP A 157 -20.92 26.17 -7.68
CA TRP A 157 -21.83 27.28 -7.31
C TRP A 157 -21.47 28.56 -8.05
N TYR A 158 -20.21 28.94 -8.11
CA TYR A 158 -19.73 30.12 -8.83
C TYR A 158 -20.13 30.09 -10.30
N HIS A 159 -19.86 28.99 -10.97
CA HIS A 159 -20.21 28.84 -12.39
C HIS A 159 -21.72 28.77 -12.64
N LEU A 160 -22.48 28.17 -11.72
CA LEU A 160 -23.95 28.17 -11.78
C LEU A 160 -24.48 29.62 -11.67
N LEU A 161 -24.04 30.37 -10.68
CA LEU A 161 -24.46 31.76 -10.48
C LEU A 161 -24.11 32.62 -11.69
N LEU A 162 -22.87 32.54 -12.15
CA LEU A 162 -22.42 33.32 -13.31
C LEU A 162 -23.27 33.04 -14.55
N ARG A 163 -23.58 31.78 -14.85
CA ARG A 163 -24.42 31.38 -15.99
C ARG A 163 -25.89 31.79 -15.84
N THR A 164 -26.43 31.73 -14.62
CA THR A 164 -27.82 32.07 -14.36
C THR A 164 -28.06 33.56 -14.20
N GLU A 165 -27.09 34.35 -13.76
CA GLU A 165 -27.17 35.81 -13.71
C GLU A 165 -27.16 36.44 -15.11
N THR A 166 -26.40 35.87 -16.02
CA THR A 166 -26.29 36.36 -17.40
C THR A 166 -27.44 35.87 -18.31
N ASN A 167 -28.20 34.85 -17.88
CA ASN A 167 -29.27 34.25 -18.69
C ASN A 167 -30.54 33.98 -17.85
N LEU A 168 -31.48 34.94 -17.92
CA LEU A 168 -32.73 34.87 -17.17
C LEU A 168 -33.63 33.67 -17.58
N ASP A 169 -33.64 33.34 -18.87
CA ASP A 169 -34.43 32.20 -19.38
C ASP A 169 -33.95 30.87 -18.81
N MET A 170 -32.63 30.73 -18.71
CA MET A 170 -31.99 29.56 -18.10
C MET A 170 -32.32 29.46 -16.61
N LYS A 171 -32.29 30.58 -15.89
CA LYS A 171 -32.68 30.64 -14.46
C LYS A 171 -34.13 30.23 -14.25
N GLN A 172 -35.03 30.76 -15.07
CA GLN A 172 -36.45 30.42 -15.01
C GLN A 172 -36.71 28.93 -15.38
N ALA A 173 -36.00 28.42 -16.40
CA ALA A 173 -36.10 27.02 -16.78
C ALA A 173 -35.63 26.08 -15.66
N LEU A 174 -34.53 26.42 -14.97
CA LEU A 174 -34.01 25.64 -13.85
C LEU A 174 -34.99 25.63 -12.66
N GLN A 175 -35.56 26.78 -12.32
CA GLN A 175 -36.57 26.87 -11.26
C GLN A 175 -37.84 26.10 -11.64
N GLY A 176 -38.30 26.24 -12.88
CA GLY A 176 -39.46 25.51 -13.41
C GLY A 176 -39.24 24.00 -13.43
N TRP A 177 -38.04 23.56 -13.81
CA TRP A 177 -37.63 22.17 -13.75
C TRP A 177 -37.70 21.61 -12.32
N LYS A 178 -37.07 22.31 -11.36
CA LYS A 178 -37.08 21.92 -9.94
C LYS A 178 -38.52 21.78 -9.39
N GLN A 179 -39.38 22.73 -9.70
CA GLN A 179 -40.80 22.67 -9.30
C GLN A 179 -41.56 21.52 -9.97
N THR A 180 -41.32 21.27 -11.25
CA THR A 180 -41.95 20.20 -12.01
C THR A 180 -41.55 18.83 -11.48
N VAL A 181 -40.25 18.63 -11.21
CA VAL A 181 -39.75 17.37 -10.62
C VAL A 181 -40.34 17.13 -9.23
N ARG A 182 -40.44 18.16 -8.38
CA ARG A 182 -41.15 18.04 -7.09
C ARG A 182 -42.59 17.60 -7.22
N ARG A 183 -43.31 18.11 -8.23
CA ARG A 183 -44.73 17.72 -8.53
C ARG A 183 -44.87 16.31 -9.06
N ILE A 184 -43.88 15.76 -9.74
CA ILE A 184 -43.88 14.35 -10.20
C ILE A 184 -43.95 13.41 -8.99
N GLY A 185 -43.27 13.75 -7.87
CA GLY A 185 -43.25 12.94 -6.66
C GLY A 185 -42.78 11.50 -6.95
N ARG A 186 -43.58 10.50 -6.54
CA ARG A 186 -43.28 9.07 -6.81
C ARG A 186 -43.46 8.67 -8.27
N GLY A 187 -43.98 9.54 -9.14
CA GLY A 187 -44.12 9.28 -10.57
C GLY A 187 -45.27 8.38 -10.98
N THR A 188 -46.18 8.05 -10.06
CA THR A 188 -47.34 7.16 -10.27
C THR A 188 -48.69 7.88 -10.48
N GLY A 189 -48.69 9.21 -10.33
CA GLY A 189 -49.92 10.01 -10.47
C GLY A 189 -50.40 10.12 -11.91
N ARG A 190 -51.73 10.34 -12.11
CA ARG A 190 -52.39 10.49 -13.43
C ARG A 190 -51.70 11.53 -14.34
N ASN A 191 -51.14 12.61 -13.75
CA ASN A 191 -50.49 13.69 -14.49
C ASN A 191 -48.95 13.46 -14.65
N ALA A 192 -48.41 12.36 -14.14
CA ALA A 192 -46.96 12.09 -14.17
C ALA A 192 -46.39 12.07 -15.61
N PRO A 193 -47.04 11.46 -16.64
CA PRO A 193 -46.50 11.46 -18.00
C PRO A 193 -46.34 12.88 -18.58
N MET A 194 -47.37 13.74 -18.37
CA MET A 194 -47.33 15.14 -18.82
C MET A 194 -46.25 15.96 -18.10
N LEU A 195 -46.12 15.77 -16.78
CA LEU A 195 -45.09 16.45 -15.98
C LEU A 195 -43.68 15.97 -16.35
N LYS A 196 -43.49 14.68 -16.63
CA LYS A 196 -42.20 14.13 -17.12
C LYS A 196 -41.84 14.73 -18.48
N LYS A 197 -42.78 14.87 -19.41
CA LYS A 197 -42.54 15.54 -20.70
C LYS A 197 -42.12 16.98 -20.49
N LYS A 198 -42.86 17.75 -19.65
CA LYS A 198 -42.51 19.15 -19.31
C LYS A 198 -41.13 19.28 -18.63
N ALA A 199 -40.80 18.37 -17.72
CA ALA A 199 -39.49 18.35 -17.07
C ALA A 199 -38.36 18.15 -18.09
N ARG A 200 -38.55 17.25 -19.07
CA ARG A 200 -37.58 16.99 -20.14
C ARG A 200 -37.36 18.22 -21.03
N GLU A 201 -38.44 18.93 -21.41
CA GLU A 201 -38.37 20.17 -22.19
C GLU A 201 -37.61 21.28 -21.42
N LEU A 202 -37.87 21.42 -20.12
CA LEU A 202 -37.20 22.38 -19.28
C LEU A 202 -35.73 22.00 -19.07
N MET A 203 -35.45 20.69 -18.94
CA MET A 203 -34.07 20.18 -18.78
C MET A 203 -33.17 20.56 -19.97
N THR A 204 -33.68 20.46 -21.19
CA THR A 204 -32.93 20.87 -22.38
C THR A 204 -32.49 22.33 -22.34
N LYS A 205 -33.28 23.22 -21.69
CA LYS A 205 -32.99 24.64 -21.56
C LYS A 205 -32.05 24.97 -20.38
N CYS A 206 -32.05 24.17 -19.32
CA CYS A 206 -31.32 24.47 -18.08
C CYS A 206 -30.11 23.55 -17.82
N GLN A 207 -29.90 22.55 -18.66
CA GLN A 207 -28.79 21.59 -18.50
C GLN A 207 -27.43 22.27 -18.29
N VAL A 208 -27.14 23.27 -19.13
CA VAL A 208 -25.85 23.98 -19.14
C VAL A 208 -25.64 24.85 -17.90
N ALA A 209 -26.71 25.16 -17.15
CA ALA A 209 -26.60 25.96 -15.93
C ALA A 209 -25.78 25.22 -14.86
N VAL A 210 -25.93 23.90 -14.77
CA VAL A 210 -25.27 23.08 -13.74
C VAL A 210 -24.10 22.34 -14.38
N PRO A 211 -22.87 22.49 -13.82
CA PRO A 211 -21.67 21.92 -14.43
C PRO A 211 -21.60 20.39 -14.32
N ALA A 212 -22.23 19.78 -13.32
CA ALA A 212 -22.22 18.34 -13.12
C ALA A 212 -23.61 17.81 -12.76
N TRP A 213 -24.02 16.70 -13.38
CA TRP A 213 -25.28 16.01 -13.13
C TRP A 213 -24.96 14.57 -12.70
N ILE A 214 -25.46 14.17 -11.53
CA ILE A 214 -25.34 12.81 -11.01
C ILE A 214 -26.73 12.20 -10.94
N MET A 215 -26.94 11.10 -11.65
CA MET A 215 -28.22 10.42 -11.67
C MET A 215 -28.06 8.95 -12.10
N THR A 216 -29.06 8.13 -11.79
CA THR A 216 -29.10 6.75 -12.29
C THR A 216 -29.33 6.71 -13.80
N SER A 217 -28.88 5.66 -14.48
CA SER A 217 -29.09 5.46 -15.93
C SER A 217 -30.56 5.55 -16.30
N SER A 218 -31.44 4.93 -15.54
CA SER A 218 -32.91 5.01 -15.75
C SER A 218 -33.42 6.45 -15.65
N LYS A 219 -32.90 7.23 -14.70
CA LYS A 219 -33.30 8.63 -14.51
C LYS A 219 -32.78 9.52 -15.63
N ALA A 220 -31.59 9.24 -16.13
CA ALA A 220 -31.01 9.93 -17.28
C ALA A 220 -31.86 9.73 -18.53
N LEU A 221 -32.24 8.49 -18.83
CA LEU A 221 -33.11 8.15 -19.97
C LEU A 221 -34.51 8.74 -19.83
N GLU A 222 -35.05 8.83 -18.60
CA GLU A 222 -36.33 9.47 -18.33
C GLU A 222 -36.29 11.00 -18.50
N SER A 223 -35.21 11.65 -18.07
CA SER A 223 -35.15 13.11 -17.90
C SER A 223 -34.49 13.83 -19.07
N LEU A 224 -33.65 13.16 -19.84
CA LEU A 224 -32.87 13.73 -20.94
C LEU A 224 -33.46 13.31 -22.30
N ASN A 225 -33.25 14.14 -23.30
CA ASN A 225 -33.53 13.83 -24.69
C ASN A 225 -32.21 13.55 -25.43
N PRO A 226 -31.94 12.29 -25.84
CA PRO A 226 -30.67 11.96 -26.47
C PRO A 226 -30.34 12.74 -27.75
N SER A 227 -31.34 13.24 -28.46
CA SER A 227 -31.12 14.05 -29.68
C SER A 227 -30.86 15.52 -29.41
N GLN A 228 -31.19 16.04 -28.23
CA GLN A 228 -31.09 17.48 -27.89
C GLN A 228 -30.09 17.78 -26.77
N ASN A 229 -29.99 16.88 -25.77
CA ASN A 229 -29.05 17.05 -24.67
C ASN A 229 -27.68 16.56 -25.09
N ARG A 230 -26.67 17.39 -24.86
CA ARG A 230 -25.25 17.07 -25.12
C ARG A 230 -24.41 17.41 -23.90
N PHE A 231 -23.45 16.56 -23.61
CA PHE A 231 -22.47 16.71 -22.53
C PHE A 231 -21.06 16.64 -23.11
N ASP A 232 -20.12 17.34 -22.50
CA ASP A 232 -18.72 17.23 -22.87
C ASP A 232 -18.18 15.84 -22.50
N ILE A 233 -18.49 15.40 -21.29
CA ILE A 233 -18.05 14.11 -20.76
C ILE A 233 -19.21 13.43 -20.03
N ILE A 234 -19.40 12.14 -20.28
CA ILE A 234 -20.26 11.26 -19.49
C ILE A 234 -19.39 10.18 -18.85
N ILE A 235 -19.52 10.01 -17.54
CA ILE A 235 -18.90 8.93 -16.80
C ILE A 235 -20.02 7.94 -16.43
N ILE A 236 -19.90 6.69 -16.88
CA ILE A 236 -20.82 5.60 -16.54
C ILE A 236 -20.09 4.70 -15.56
N ASP A 237 -20.48 4.79 -14.30
CA ASP A 237 -19.95 3.94 -13.23
C ASP A 237 -20.80 2.67 -13.11
N GLU A 238 -20.20 1.58 -12.59
CA GLU A 238 -20.81 0.26 -12.50
C GLU A 238 -21.37 -0.22 -13.85
N ALA A 239 -20.64 0.04 -14.94
CA ALA A 239 -21.07 -0.28 -16.30
C ALA A 239 -21.24 -1.79 -16.55
N SER A 240 -20.64 -2.64 -15.74
CA SER A 240 -20.84 -4.09 -15.72
C SER A 240 -22.26 -4.50 -15.31
N GLN A 241 -23.01 -3.58 -14.64
CA GLN A 241 -24.43 -3.79 -14.30
C GLN A 241 -25.39 -3.13 -15.30
N SER A 242 -24.88 -2.29 -16.19
CA SER A 242 -25.71 -1.56 -17.15
C SER A 242 -25.97 -2.41 -18.39
N ASP A 243 -27.21 -2.46 -18.81
CA ASP A 243 -27.61 -3.16 -20.03
C ASP A 243 -27.42 -2.28 -21.29
N VAL A 244 -27.82 -2.81 -22.42
CA VAL A 244 -27.74 -2.14 -23.74
C VAL A 244 -28.41 -0.77 -23.80
N SER A 245 -29.38 -0.47 -22.92
CA SER A 245 -30.08 0.82 -22.90
C SER A 245 -29.16 2.00 -22.59
N ALA A 246 -28.05 1.74 -21.90
CA ALA A 246 -27.04 2.76 -21.59
C ALA A 246 -26.30 3.32 -22.83
N LEU A 247 -26.39 2.65 -23.98
CA LEU A 247 -25.86 3.18 -25.26
C LEU A 247 -26.53 4.51 -25.64
N ALA A 248 -27.81 4.69 -25.32
CA ALA A 248 -28.52 5.95 -25.56
C ALA A 248 -27.93 7.10 -24.69
N ILE A 249 -27.40 6.78 -23.53
CA ILE A 249 -26.69 7.75 -22.65
C ILE A 249 -25.34 8.11 -23.27
N MET A 250 -24.59 7.13 -23.75
CA MET A 250 -23.29 7.36 -24.41
C MET A 250 -23.43 8.29 -25.63
N TYR A 251 -24.52 8.16 -26.39
CA TYR A 251 -24.79 9.00 -27.55
C TYR A 251 -24.88 10.50 -27.23
N MET A 252 -25.21 10.85 -25.98
CA MET A 252 -25.30 12.25 -25.54
C MET A 252 -23.95 12.91 -25.22
N ALA A 253 -22.83 12.22 -25.33
CA ALA A 253 -21.52 12.74 -24.94
C ALA A 253 -20.54 12.83 -26.10
N ASN A 254 -19.63 13.82 -26.03
CA ASN A 254 -18.48 13.91 -26.90
C ASN A 254 -17.36 12.94 -26.47
N LYS A 255 -17.23 12.70 -25.15
CA LYS A 255 -16.28 11.77 -24.56
C LYS A 255 -17.03 10.92 -23.52
N VAL A 256 -16.72 9.62 -23.47
CA VAL A 256 -17.31 8.69 -22.51
C VAL A 256 -16.20 7.99 -21.73
N ILE A 257 -16.38 7.93 -20.42
CA ILE A 257 -15.54 7.13 -19.53
C ILE A 257 -16.45 6.02 -18.99
N ILE A 258 -16.08 4.78 -19.27
CA ILE A 258 -16.84 3.58 -18.85
C ILE A 258 -16.03 2.92 -17.73
N VAL A 259 -16.61 2.89 -16.54
CA VAL A 259 -16.01 2.27 -15.34
C VAL A 259 -16.83 1.04 -14.99
N GLY A 260 -16.18 -0.10 -14.83
CA GLY A 260 -16.83 -1.37 -14.52
C GLY A 260 -15.82 -2.48 -14.26
N ASP A 261 -16.35 -3.65 -13.97
CA ASP A 261 -15.56 -4.85 -13.66
C ASP A 261 -16.30 -6.10 -14.17
N ASP A 262 -15.75 -6.75 -15.18
CA ASP A 262 -16.30 -7.96 -15.78
C ASP A 262 -16.24 -9.19 -14.84
N LYS A 263 -15.50 -9.07 -13.75
CA LYS A 263 -15.40 -10.11 -12.71
C LYS A 263 -16.44 -9.93 -11.59
N GLN A 264 -17.25 -8.88 -11.66
CA GLN A 264 -18.38 -8.65 -10.76
C GLN A 264 -19.69 -9.06 -11.42
N VAL A 265 -20.81 -9.00 -10.67
CA VAL A 265 -22.10 -9.50 -11.14
C VAL A 265 -22.59 -8.71 -12.37
N SER A 266 -22.93 -9.45 -13.42
CA SER A 266 -23.50 -8.91 -14.67
C SER A 266 -25.00 -8.57 -14.53
N PRO A 267 -25.60 -7.86 -15.51
CA PRO A 267 -27.00 -7.49 -15.46
C PRO A 267 -27.92 -8.69 -15.27
N LEU A 268 -28.89 -8.57 -14.38
CA LEU A 268 -29.90 -9.58 -14.19
C LEU A 268 -31.00 -9.37 -15.24
N ALA A 269 -31.16 -10.31 -16.16
CA ALA A 269 -32.22 -10.29 -17.17
C ALA A 269 -33.62 -10.61 -16.57
N VAL A 270 -33.87 -10.18 -15.32
CA VAL A 270 -35.14 -10.47 -14.62
C VAL A 270 -36.27 -9.63 -15.17
N GLY A 271 -37.33 -10.27 -15.63
CA GLY A 271 -38.54 -9.59 -16.13
C GLY A 271 -38.45 -9.12 -17.58
N GLN A 272 -37.37 -9.42 -18.30
CA GLN A 272 -37.27 -9.16 -19.74
C GLN A 272 -37.73 -10.37 -20.55
N ASP A 273 -38.51 -10.12 -21.60
CA ASP A 273 -38.90 -11.16 -22.57
C ASP A 273 -37.71 -11.36 -23.54
N ILE A 274 -36.92 -12.38 -23.24
CA ILE A 274 -35.72 -12.74 -24.02
C ILE A 274 -36.07 -13.05 -25.48
N ASN A 275 -37.22 -13.67 -25.72
CA ASN A 275 -37.65 -14.03 -27.08
C ASN A 275 -37.99 -12.78 -27.89
N GLN A 276 -38.72 -11.84 -27.29
CA GLN A 276 -39.04 -10.57 -27.93
C GLN A 276 -37.79 -9.76 -28.22
N MET A 277 -36.83 -9.72 -27.28
CA MET A 277 -35.57 -9.01 -27.45
C MET A 277 -34.72 -9.64 -28.56
N ASN A 278 -34.63 -10.95 -28.63
CA ASN A 278 -33.95 -11.65 -29.71
C ASN A 278 -34.58 -11.38 -31.08
N ALA A 279 -35.92 -11.38 -31.16
CA ALA A 279 -36.64 -11.05 -32.39
C ALA A 279 -36.36 -9.62 -32.87
N LEU A 280 -36.35 -8.63 -31.94
CA LEU A 280 -36.00 -7.25 -32.25
C LEU A 280 -34.57 -7.12 -32.71
N ARG A 281 -33.65 -7.82 -32.07
CA ARG A 281 -32.24 -7.86 -32.42
C ARG A 281 -32.02 -8.42 -33.83
N GLU A 282 -32.64 -9.52 -34.15
CA GLU A 282 -32.57 -10.09 -35.50
C GLU A 282 -33.19 -9.18 -36.56
N MET A 283 -34.30 -8.51 -36.23
CA MET A 283 -35.02 -7.64 -37.17
C MET A 283 -34.29 -6.33 -37.47
N PHE A 284 -33.67 -5.71 -36.45
CA PHE A 284 -33.18 -4.33 -36.59
C PHE A 284 -31.65 -4.16 -36.59
N ILE A 285 -30.90 -5.09 -35.98
CA ILE A 285 -29.48 -4.90 -35.82
C ILE A 285 -28.59 -6.02 -36.39
N LYS A 286 -29.18 -7.18 -36.70
CA LYS A 286 -28.46 -8.26 -37.37
C LYS A 286 -27.89 -7.78 -38.70
N ASP A 287 -26.59 -8.07 -38.92
CA ASP A 287 -25.85 -7.69 -40.12
C ASP A 287 -25.72 -6.18 -40.40
N VAL A 288 -26.26 -5.33 -39.51
CA VAL A 288 -26.13 -3.86 -39.60
C VAL A 288 -25.02 -3.36 -38.69
N ILE A 289 -24.86 -3.96 -37.49
CA ILE A 289 -23.88 -3.56 -36.48
C ILE A 289 -22.88 -4.71 -36.28
N PRO A 290 -21.55 -4.43 -36.31
CA PRO A 290 -20.57 -5.43 -35.90
C PRO A 290 -20.87 -5.95 -34.49
N ASN A 291 -20.62 -7.23 -34.23
CA ASN A 291 -20.88 -7.85 -32.92
C ASN A 291 -22.35 -7.77 -32.43
N TRP A 292 -23.32 -7.68 -33.33
CA TRP A 292 -24.74 -7.54 -33.01
C TRP A 292 -25.25 -8.61 -32.02
N HIS A 293 -24.60 -9.77 -31.95
CA HIS A 293 -24.95 -10.87 -31.04
C HIS A 293 -24.71 -10.51 -29.55
N LEU A 294 -23.87 -9.50 -29.26
CA LEU A 294 -23.62 -9.01 -27.91
C LEU A 294 -24.74 -8.09 -27.37
N PHE A 295 -25.67 -7.66 -28.24
CA PHE A 295 -26.77 -6.81 -27.81
C PHE A 295 -27.92 -7.66 -27.26
N ASP A 296 -27.65 -8.42 -26.21
CA ASP A 296 -28.61 -9.27 -25.52
C ASP A 296 -28.93 -8.76 -24.11
N ALA A 297 -29.83 -9.47 -23.39
CA ALA A 297 -30.24 -9.10 -22.05
C ALA A 297 -29.18 -9.33 -20.96
N LYS A 298 -28.13 -10.09 -21.25
CA LYS A 298 -27.14 -10.53 -20.27
C LYS A 298 -25.80 -9.82 -20.43
N THR A 299 -25.51 -9.33 -21.62
CA THR A 299 -24.26 -8.64 -21.92
C THR A 299 -24.30 -7.22 -21.38
N SER A 300 -23.31 -6.87 -20.59
CA SER A 300 -23.20 -5.54 -19.99
C SER A 300 -22.67 -4.50 -20.98
N LEU A 301 -22.91 -3.22 -20.68
CA LEU A 301 -22.30 -2.14 -21.42
C LEU A 301 -20.76 -2.22 -21.37
N TYR A 302 -20.20 -2.68 -20.26
CA TYR A 302 -18.75 -2.86 -20.10
C TYR A 302 -18.20 -3.91 -21.08
N ASP A 303 -18.91 -5.04 -21.22
CA ASP A 303 -18.52 -6.11 -22.17
C ASP A 303 -18.60 -5.60 -23.63
N ILE A 304 -19.66 -4.87 -23.97
CA ILE A 304 -19.80 -4.25 -25.30
C ILE A 304 -18.65 -3.27 -25.57
N ALA A 305 -18.34 -2.41 -24.61
CA ALA A 305 -17.25 -1.44 -24.72
C ALA A 305 -15.89 -2.12 -24.86
N GLY A 306 -15.66 -3.23 -24.16
CA GLY A 306 -14.44 -4.04 -24.22
C GLY A 306 -14.13 -4.62 -25.60
N THR A 307 -15.14 -4.73 -26.50
CA THR A 307 -14.91 -5.14 -27.88
C THR A 307 -14.26 -4.06 -28.75
N THR A 308 -14.34 -2.82 -28.33
CA THR A 308 -13.84 -1.65 -29.09
C THR A 308 -12.68 -0.95 -28.40
N TYR A 309 -12.74 -0.88 -27.07
CA TYR A 309 -11.75 -0.19 -26.25
C TYR A 309 -10.93 -1.17 -25.43
N GLN A 310 -9.63 -0.92 -25.32
CA GLN A 310 -8.78 -1.71 -24.46
C GLN A 310 -8.96 -1.25 -23.00
N PRO A 311 -9.37 -2.13 -22.07
CA PRO A 311 -9.60 -1.74 -20.69
C PRO A 311 -8.29 -1.45 -19.96
N LEU A 312 -8.29 -0.41 -19.13
CA LEU A 312 -7.23 -0.11 -18.18
C LEU A 312 -7.61 -0.68 -16.82
N MET A 313 -6.85 -1.66 -16.36
CA MET A 313 -7.08 -2.27 -15.05
C MET A 313 -6.47 -1.44 -13.92
N LEU A 314 -7.28 -1.02 -12.96
CA LEU A 314 -6.81 -0.47 -11.68
C LEU A 314 -6.39 -1.63 -10.77
N ARG A 315 -5.14 -1.62 -10.33
CA ARG A 315 -4.55 -2.75 -9.59
C ARG A 315 -4.47 -2.52 -8.09
N GLU A 316 -4.57 -1.30 -7.63
CA GLU A 316 -4.43 -0.95 -6.23
C GLU A 316 -5.76 -1.10 -5.48
N HIS A 317 -5.74 -1.79 -4.35
CA HIS A 317 -6.92 -2.08 -3.56
C HIS A 317 -6.74 -1.57 -2.11
N PHE A 318 -7.66 -0.70 -1.69
CA PHE A 318 -7.61 -0.02 -0.38
C PHE A 318 -8.77 -0.39 0.56
N ARG A 319 -9.67 -1.28 0.13
CA ARG A 319 -10.91 -1.61 0.87
C ARG A 319 -10.69 -2.70 1.89
N CYS A 320 -10.34 -3.90 1.43
CA CYS A 320 -10.24 -5.10 2.25
C CYS A 320 -8.82 -5.26 2.82
N VAL A 321 -8.72 -5.93 3.96
CA VAL A 321 -7.42 -6.44 4.44
C VAL A 321 -6.85 -7.45 3.45
N PRO A 322 -5.51 -7.63 3.40
CA PRO A 322 -4.85 -8.46 2.38
C PRO A 322 -5.39 -9.89 2.32
N GLU A 323 -5.66 -10.51 3.45
CA GLU A 323 -6.16 -11.87 3.55
C GLU A 323 -7.51 -12.04 2.84
N ILE A 324 -8.40 -11.07 2.96
CA ILE A 324 -9.74 -11.12 2.36
C ILE A 324 -9.66 -10.94 0.84
N ILE A 325 -8.98 -9.88 0.39
CA ILE A 325 -8.88 -9.63 -1.07
C ILE A 325 -8.04 -10.68 -1.78
N GLY A 326 -7.16 -11.38 -1.07
CA GLY A 326 -6.34 -12.46 -1.60
C GLY A 326 -7.16 -13.57 -2.25
N TYR A 327 -8.32 -13.93 -1.69
CA TYR A 327 -9.24 -14.88 -2.32
C TYR A 327 -9.75 -14.39 -3.68
N SER A 328 -10.27 -13.17 -3.74
CA SER A 328 -10.74 -12.56 -4.97
C SER A 328 -9.61 -12.43 -6.01
N ASN A 329 -8.42 -12.09 -5.55
CA ASN A 329 -7.23 -11.98 -6.39
C ASN A 329 -6.85 -13.31 -7.04
N LYS A 330 -6.84 -14.40 -6.25
CA LYS A 330 -6.68 -15.77 -6.75
C LYS A 330 -7.81 -16.16 -7.70
N LEU A 331 -9.06 -15.94 -7.29
CA LEU A 331 -10.23 -16.42 -8.01
C LEU A 331 -10.43 -15.75 -9.36
N SER A 332 -10.25 -14.42 -9.45
CA SER A 332 -10.75 -13.62 -10.58
C SER A 332 -9.75 -12.69 -11.23
N TYR A 333 -8.63 -12.35 -10.56
CA TYR A 333 -7.73 -11.29 -11.02
C TYR A 333 -6.28 -11.75 -11.28
N ASP A 334 -6.02 -13.07 -11.32
CA ASP A 334 -4.71 -13.66 -11.62
C ASP A 334 -3.58 -13.05 -10.76
N TYR A 335 -3.84 -12.79 -9.49
CA TYR A 335 -2.92 -12.16 -8.53
C TYR A 335 -2.41 -10.77 -8.95
N LYS A 336 -3.15 -10.05 -9.83
CA LYS A 336 -2.74 -8.73 -10.32
C LYS A 336 -3.13 -7.58 -9.40
N ILE A 337 -4.04 -7.82 -8.45
CA ILE A 337 -4.46 -6.82 -7.47
C ILE A 337 -3.41 -6.70 -6.36
N LYS A 338 -3.07 -5.46 -6.01
CA LYS A 338 -2.13 -5.11 -4.97
C LYS A 338 -2.90 -4.60 -3.76
N PRO A 339 -2.96 -5.36 -2.67
CA PRO A 339 -3.59 -4.89 -1.45
C PRO A 339 -2.72 -3.82 -0.79
N LEU A 340 -3.24 -2.60 -0.69
CA LEU A 340 -2.54 -1.46 -0.11
C LEU A 340 -3.20 -0.97 1.19
N ARG A 341 -4.22 -1.67 1.67
CA ARG A 341 -4.81 -1.35 2.95
C ARG A 341 -3.85 -1.73 4.08
N ASP A 342 -3.60 -0.79 4.97
CA ASP A 342 -2.81 -1.02 6.18
C ASP A 342 -3.60 -1.89 7.16
N ALA A 343 -3.20 -3.17 7.27
CA ALA A 343 -3.82 -4.14 8.17
C ALA A 343 -3.48 -3.86 9.65
N SER A 344 -2.43 -3.09 9.94
CA SER A 344 -2.03 -2.78 11.32
C SER A 344 -3.06 -1.94 12.09
N LYS A 345 -3.94 -1.26 11.36
CA LYS A 345 -5.06 -0.48 11.92
C LYS A 345 -6.32 -1.30 12.18
N CYS A 346 -6.32 -2.57 11.80
CA CYS A 346 -7.43 -3.48 12.06
C CYS A 346 -7.17 -4.22 13.38
N ASN A 347 -8.00 -3.95 14.38
CA ASN A 347 -7.88 -4.61 15.69
C ASN A 347 -8.58 -5.98 15.71
N ILE A 348 -9.24 -6.36 14.61
CA ILE A 348 -9.97 -7.62 14.51
C ILE A 348 -9.09 -8.68 13.88
N SER A 349 -8.86 -9.78 14.57
CA SER A 349 -8.10 -10.93 14.08
C SER A 349 -8.77 -12.23 14.59
N PRO A 350 -8.78 -13.29 13.75
CA PRO A 350 -8.28 -13.39 12.38
C PRO A 350 -9.19 -12.68 11.37
N ALA A 351 -8.63 -12.33 10.20
CA ALA A 351 -9.37 -11.63 9.14
C ALA A 351 -10.41 -12.52 8.44
N ILE A 352 -10.18 -13.82 8.37
CA ILE A 352 -11.13 -14.81 7.83
C ILE A 352 -11.34 -15.92 8.84
N ILE A 353 -12.60 -16.30 9.02
CA ILE A 353 -13.00 -17.38 9.92
C ILE A 353 -13.92 -18.33 9.16
N SER A 354 -13.52 -19.59 9.05
CA SER A 354 -14.35 -20.70 8.61
C SER A 354 -15.05 -21.29 9.82
N PHE A 355 -16.37 -21.30 9.83
CA PHE A 355 -17.15 -21.80 10.97
C PHE A 355 -18.19 -22.82 10.50
N ARG A 356 -17.93 -24.07 10.82
CA ARG A 356 -18.83 -25.18 10.48
C ARG A 356 -19.93 -25.32 11.51
N VAL A 357 -21.16 -25.48 11.02
CA VAL A 357 -22.35 -25.80 11.82
C VAL A 357 -22.92 -27.14 11.38
N ASP A 358 -23.55 -27.84 12.30
CA ASP A 358 -24.22 -29.10 11.96
C ASP A 358 -25.68 -28.82 11.53
N GLY A 359 -25.81 -28.21 10.35
CA GLY A 359 -27.08 -27.74 9.78
C GLY A 359 -27.46 -28.51 8.53
N GLN A 360 -28.76 -28.54 8.26
CA GLN A 360 -29.31 -29.16 7.06
C GLN A 360 -30.08 -28.13 6.24
N ARG A 361 -29.88 -28.17 4.92
CA ARG A 361 -30.67 -27.37 3.98
C ARG A 361 -32.08 -27.94 3.88
N GLU A 362 -33.10 -27.10 4.03
CA GLU A 362 -34.49 -27.53 3.83
C GLU A 362 -34.74 -28.00 2.39
N ASN A 363 -35.40 -29.18 2.29
CA ASN A 363 -35.75 -29.74 0.99
C ASN A 363 -36.61 -28.74 0.18
N PHE A 364 -36.29 -28.55 -1.10
CA PHE A 364 -36.91 -27.63 -2.04
C PHE A 364 -36.81 -26.11 -1.74
N ARG A 365 -36.12 -25.72 -0.63
CA ARG A 365 -35.88 -24.32 -0.28
C ARG A 365 -34.40 -24.03 -0.22
N LYS A 366 -34.08 -22.76 -0.39
CA LYS A 366 -32.70 -22.25 -0.25
C LYS A 366 -32.51 -21.71 1.17
N LEU A 367 -32.79 -22.54 2.15
CA LEU A 367 -32.79 -22.21 3.57
C LEU A 367 -32.01 -23.26 4.38
N ASN A 368 -31.21 -22.77 5.34
CA ASN A 368 -30.56 -23.54 6.38
C ASN A 368 -30.76 -22.81 7.70
N LYS A 369 -31.70 -23.28 8.51
CA LYS A 369 -32.09 -22.62 9.76
C LYS A 369 -30.96 -22.58 10.76
N THR A 370 -30.19 -23.67 10.87
CA THR A 370 -29.07 -23.75 11.81
C THR A 370 -27.99 -22.74 11.48
N GLU A 371 -27.65 -22.57 10.19
CA GLU A 371 -26.74 -21.50 9.77
C GLU A 371 -27.31 -20.11 10.11
N ALA A 372 -28.62 -19.89 9.89
CA ALA A 372 -29.24 -18.60 10.18
C ALA A 372 -29.21 -18.26 11.68
N GLU A 373 -29.55 -19.21 12.55
CA GLU A 373 -29.51 -19.05 14.00
C GLU A 373 -28.09 -18.80 14.50
N GLN A 374 -27.11 -19.52 13.94
CA GLN A 374 -25.72 -19.39 14.33
C GLN A 374 -25.14 -18.04 13.90
N ILE A 375 -25.45 -17.57 12.68
CA ILE A 375 -25.03 -16.24 12.21
C ILE A 375 -25.56 -15.14 13.14
N VAL A 376 -26.83 -15.22 13.52
CA VAL A 376 -27.44 -14.25 14.44
C VAL A 376 -26.75 -14.28 15.80
N ALA A 377 -26.50 -15.47 16.36
CA ALA A 377 -25.82 -15.63 17.65
C ALA A 377 -24.38 -15.08 17.61
N LEU A 378 -23.62 -15.42 16.57
CA LEU A 378 -22.24 -14.93 16.39
C LEU A 378 -22.18 -13.42 16.18
N MET A 379 -23.10 -12.85 15.38
CA MET A 379 -23.16 -11.41 15.17
C MET A 379 -23.47 -10.66 16.47
N MET A 380 -24.39 -11.16 17.27
CA MET A 380 -24.70 -10.58 18.58
C MET A 380 -23.48 -10.68 19.51
N ALA A 381 -22.82 -11.83 19.57
CA ALA A 381 -21.62 -12.01 20.37
C ALA A 381 -20.48 -11.08 19.92
N CYS A 382 -20.29 -10.88 18.61
CA CYS A 382 -19.33 -9.89 18.10
C CYS A 382 -19.67 -8.47 18.55
N MET A 383 -20.94 -8.08 18.54
CA MET A 383 -21.36 -6.72 18.94
C MET A 383 -21.14 -6.42 20.42
N GLU A 384 -21.00 -7.45 21.27
CA GLU A 384 -20.71 -7.33 22.69
C GLU A 384 -19.21 -7.17 23.00
N GLN A 385 -18.33 -7.40 22.03
CA GLN A 385 -16.87 -7.30 22.22
C GLN A 385 -16.35 -5.91 21.85
N ASP A 386 -15.35 -5.44 22.58
CA ASP A 386 -14.75 -4.11 22.43
C ASP A 386 -14.13 -3.89 21.04
N GLU A 387 -13.56 -4.92 20.43
CA GLU A 387 -12.93 -4.87 19.10
C GLU A 387 -13.92 -4.50 17.98
N TYR A 388 -15.22 -4.76 18.21
CA TYR A 388 -16.27 -4.47 17.24
C TYR A 388 -17.04 -3.17 17.54
N ILE A 389 -16.59 -2.36 18.48
CA ILE A 389 -17.21 -1.04 18.74
C ILE A 389 -17.18 -0.18 17.47
N GLY A 390 -18.34 0.32 17.05
CA GLY A 390 -18.49 1.17 15.87
C GLY A 390 -18.44 0.43 14.52
N LYS A 391 -18.19 -0.88 14.49
CA LYS A 391 -18.15 -1.67 13.26
C LYS A 391 -19.54 -1.90 12.66
N THR A 392 -19.57 -1.97 11.34
CA THR A 392 -20.76 -2.25 10.53
C THR A 392 -20.81 -3.72 10.14
N PHE A 393 -22.03 -4.29 10.02
CA PHE A 393 -22.21 -5.71 9.80
C PHE A 393 -23.05 -5.98 8.55
N GLY A 394 -22.75 -7.08 7.86
CA GLY A 394 -23.55 -7.56 6.74
C GLY A 394 -23.64 -9.07 6.71
N VAL A 395 -24.73 -9.56 6.13
CA VAL A 395 -24.94 -10.99 5.86
C VAL A 395 -25.17 -11.19 4.38
N ILE A 396 -24.39 -12.05 3.76
CA ILE A 396 -24.54 -12.40 2.35
C ILE A 396 -24.87 -13.89 2.22
N SER A 397 -26.03 -14.19 1.65
CA SER A 397 -26.37 -15.56 1.24
C SER A 397 -25.79 -15.86 -0.13
N LEU A 398 -25.03 -16.94 -0.24
CA LEU A 398 -24.49 -17.42 -1.52
C LEU A 398 -25.53 -18.17 -2.34
N LEU A 399 -26.63 -18.60 -1.73
CA LEU A 399 -27.69 -19.40 -2.39
C LEU A 399 -29.07 -18.76 -2.27
N GLY A 400 -29.32 -17.65 -2.98
CA GLY A 400 -30.62 -17.01 -3.07
C GLY A 400 -30.95 -16.08 -1.90
N ASP A 401 -32.16 -15.52 -1.90
CA ASP A 401 -32.57 -14.44 -0.98
C ASP A 401 -33.31 -14.94 0.26
N GLU A 402 -33.84 -16.16 0.22
CA GLU A 402 -34.68 -16.69 1.30
C GLU A 402 -33.91 -16.77 2.61
N GLN A 403 -32.66 -17.22 2.55
CA GLN A 403 -31.77 -17.32 3.71
C GLN A 403 -31.49 -15.94 4.33
N ALA A 404 -31.18 -14.97 3.49
CA ALA A 404 -30.91 -13.59 3.95
C ALA A 404 -32.14 -12.96 4.62
N LYS A 405 -33.33 -13.21 4.07
CA LYS A 405 -34.61 -12.74 4.66
C LYS A 405 -34.88 -13.39 6.01
N LEU A 406 -34.61 -14.70 6.14
CA LEU A 406 -34.78 -15.41 7.41
C LEU A 406 -33.81 -14.86 8.47
N ILE A 407 -32.56 -14.65 8.11
CA ILE A 407 -31.56 -14.07 9.02
C ILE A 407 -31.97 -12.66 9.45
N TYR A 408 -32.42 -11.82 8.51
CA TYR A 408 -32.88 -10.47 8.83
C TYR A 408 -34.10 -10.47 9.75
N GLN A 409 -35.04 -11.41 9.55
CA GLN A 409 -36.16 -11.59 10.45
C GLN A 409 -35.67 -11.90 11.88
N TYR A 410 -34.80 -12.89 12.06
CA TYR A 410 -34.25 -13.27 13.36
C TYR A 410 -33.47 -12.12 14.03
N LEU A 411 -32.71 -11.34 13.26
CA LEU A 411 -32.02 -10.16 13.77
C LEU A 411 -33.01 -9.09 14.24
N SER A 412 -34.07 -8.84 13.46
CA SER A 412 -35.11 -7.85 13.79
C SER A 412 -35.94 -8.22 15.02
N GLU A 413 -36.04 -9.51 15.35
CA GLU A 413 -36.70 -10.00 16.57
C GLU A 413 -35.83 -9.82 17.83
N LYS A 414 -34.49 -9.78 17.67
CA LYS A 414 -33.53 -9.79 18.80
C LYS A 414 -32.80 -8.47 18.98
N ILE A 415 -32.70 -7.62 17.95
CA ILE A 415 -31.92 -6.39 17.96
C ILE A 415 -32.84 -5.19 17.74
N GLU A 416 -32.66 -4.16 18.52
CA GLU A 416 -33.42 -2.92 18.39
C GLU A 416 -33.18 -2.25 17.03
N PRO A 417 -34.23 -1.69 16.38
CA PRO A 417 -34.09 -1.01 15.08
C PRO A 417 -33.03 0.09 15.06
N ALA A 418 -32.87 0.81 16.15
CA ALA A 418 -31.85 1.86 16.26
C ALA A 418 -30.42 1.30 16.16
N VAL A 419 -30.16 0.11 16.71
CA VAL A 419 -28.87 -0.58 16.61
C VAL A 419 -28.65 -1.12 15.20
N ILE A 420 -29.70 -1.65 14.54
CA ILE A 420 -29.64 -2.11 13.15
C ILE A 420 -29.20 -0.95 12.24
N ASP A 421 -29.81 0.24 12.41
CA ASP A 421 -29.47 1.43 11.65
C ASP A 421 -28.06 1.94 11.97
N GLN A 422 -27.71 2.02 13.25
CA GLN A 422 -26.40 2.49 13.71
C GLN A 422 -25.25 1.60 13.19
N ARG A 423 -25.43 0.27 13.26
CA ARG A 423 -24.45 -0.72 12.79
C ARG A 423 -24.58 -0.99 11.29
N LYS A 424 -25.51 -0.32 10.59
CA LYS A 424 -25.79 -0.49 9.15
C LYS A 424 -25.98 -1.96 8.78
N ILE A 425 -26.69 -2.73 9.61
CA ILE A 425 -26.91 -4.16 9.39
C ILE A 425 -27.73 -4.35 8.12
N MET A 426 -27.20 -5.14 7.21
CA MET A 426 -27.85 -5.45 5.94
C MET A 426 -27.74 -6.95 5.67
N CYS A 427 -28.84 -7.56 5.21
CA CYS A 427 -28.88 -8.96 4.80
C CYS A 427 -29.36 -9.04 3.35
N GLY A 428 -28.65 -9.78 2.50
CA GLY A 428 -28.98 -9.91 1.09
C GLY A 428 -28.18 -10.99 0.38
N ASN A 429 -28.27 -11.00 -0.93
CA ASN A 429 -27.35 -11.77 -1.78
C ASN A 429 -26.18 -10.90 -2.27
N ALA A 430 -25.24 -11.46 -3.03
CA ALA A 430 -24.10 -10.74 -3.55
C ALA A 430 -24.47 -9.50 -4.40
N SER A 431 -25.58 -9.59 -5.17
CA SER A 431 -26.02 -8.47 -6.02
C SER A 431 -26.55 -7.29 -5.19
N HIS A 432 -27.20 -7.55 -4.05
CA HIS A 432 -27.66 -6.49 -3.15
C HIS A 432 -26.52 -5.71 -2.50
N PHE A 433 -25.35 -6.34 -2.32
CA PHE A 433 -24.16 -5.73 -1.77
C PHE A 433 -23.25 -5.09 -2.82
N GLN A 434 -23.61 -5.13 -4.09
CA GLN A 434 -22.81 -4.51 -5.13
C GLN A 434 -22.80 -2.99 -4.96
N GLY A 435 -21.60 -2.38 -4.95
CA GLY A 435 -21.41 -0.97 -4.59
C GLY A 435 -21.43 -0.66 -3.09
N ASP A 436 -21.79 -1.64 -2.22
CA ASP A 436 -21.81 -1.47 -0.77
C ASP A 436 -20.73 -2.31 -0.07
N GLU A 437 -20.41 -2.02 1.20
CA GLU A 437 -19.39 -2.69 1.98
C GLU A 437 -19.72 -2.65 3.47
N ARG A 438 -19.18 -3.61 4.24
CA ARG A 438 -19.27 -3.61 5.71
C ARG A 438 -17.91 -3.99 6.31
N ASP A 439 -17.70 -3.57 7.55
CA ASP A 439 -16.47 -3.94 8.26
C ASP A 439 -16.41 -5.46 8.48
N VAL A 440 -17.54 -6.06 8.85
CA VAL A 440 -17.67 -7.50 9.09
C VAL A 440 -18.78 -8.08 8.22
N ILE A 441 -18.47 -9.14 7.47
CA ILE A 441 -19.43 -9.86 6.64
C ILE A 441 -19.54 -11.31 7.11
N PHE A 442 -20.77 -11.78 7.23
CA PHE A 442 -21.10 -13.18 7.44
C PHE A 442 -21.61 -13.76 6.11
N LEU A 443 -20.90 -14.73 5.55
CA LEU A 443 -21.33 -15.50 4.40
C LEU A 443 -22.07 -16.75 4.88
N SER A 444 -23.32 -16.94 4.42
CA SER A 444 -24.06 -18.20 4.58
C SER A 444 -23.97 -19.01 3.30
N MET A 445 -23.40 -20.21 3.38
CA MET A 445 -23.28 -21.11 2.23
C MET A 445 -24.58 -21.84 1.94
N VAL A 446 -25.41 -22.05 2.94
CA VAL A 446 -26.74 -22.68 2.88
C VAL A 446 -26.70 -24.17 2.54
N ASP A 447 -25.82 -24.60 1.65
CA ASP A 447 -25.76 -25.99 1.20
C ASP A 447 -25.35 -26.95 2.31
N SER A 448 -25.98 -28.13 2.34
CA SER A 448 -25.61 -29.28 3.16
C SER A 448 -25.60 -30.54 2.32
N ASN A 449 -24.91 -31.57 2.79
CA ASN A 449 -24.91 -32.87 2.15
C ASN A 449 -25.54 -33.93 3.05
N GLU A 450 -26.65 -34.51 2.61
CA GLU A 450 -27.35 -35.60 3.30
C GLU A 450 -27.14 -36.97 2.62
N GLY A 451 -26.41 -36.98 1.49
CA GLY A 451 -26.20 -38.19 0.69
C GLY A 451 -24.88 -38.87 0.94
N ASP A 452 -24.73 -40.08 0.41
CA ASP A 452 -23.52 -40.91 0.53
C ASP A 452 -22.37 -40.48 -0.40
N GLY A 453 -22.55 -39.45 -1.23
CA GLY A 453 -21.54 -39.00 -2.18
C GLY A 453 -21.44 -37.47 -2.30
N PRO A 454 -20.40 -36.95 -2.96
CA PRO A 454 -20.19 -35.51 -3.07
C PRO A 454 -21.33 -34.82 -3.85
N LEU A 455 -21.63 -33.61 -3.44
CA LEU A 455 -22.62 -32.76 -4.10
C LEU A 455 -22.30 -32.50 -5.56
N ARG A 456 -23.34 -32.16 -6.34
CA ARG A 456 -23.14 -31.65 -7.70
C ARG A 456 -22.24 -30.43 -7.67
N MET A 457 -21.20 -30.47 -8.51
CA MET A 457 -20.18 -29.43 -8.56
C MET A 457 -20.78 -28.06 -8.88
N THR A 458 -20.46 -27.08 -8.05
CA THR A 458 -20.68 -25.67 -8.28
C THR A 458 -19.38 -25.11 -8.84
N GLY A 459 -19.24 -25.09 -10.14
CA GLY A 459 -17.98 -24.76 -10.79
C GLY A 459 -18.15 -23.77 -11.93
N GLU A 460 -17.08 -23.66 -12.69
CA GLU A 460 -17.04 -22.95 -13.94
C GLU A 460 -17.92 -23.65 -14.97
N GLY A 461 -19.21 -23.32 -14.96
CA GLY A 461 -20.10 -23.61 -16.09
C GLY A 461 -19.94 -22.55 -17.16
N ALA A 462 -20.67 -22.68 -18.27
CA ALA A 462 -20.75 -21.65 -19.31
C ALA A 462 -21.23 -20.28 -18.77
N ASP A 463 -21.77 -20.25 -17.56
CA ASP A 463 -22.23 -19.07 -16.86
C ASP A 463 -21.25 -18.70 -15.71
N GLN A 464 -20.41 -17.69 -15.94
CA GLN A 464 -19.47 -17.17 -14.94
C GLN A 464 -20.17 -16.50 -13.75
N SER A 465 -21.49 -16.42 -13.74
CA SER A 465 -22.29 -15.72 -12.72
C SER A 465 -22.05 -16.21 -11.29
N THR A 466 -21.75 -17.50 -11.13
CA THR A 466 -21.43 -18.06 -9.80
C THR A 466 -20.07 -17.58 -9.30
N LYS A 467 -19.04 -17.59 -10.15
CA LYS A 467 -17.71 -17.09 -9.85
C LYS A 467 -17.76 -15.60 -9.48
N GLN A 468 -18.50 -14.80 -10.25
CA GLN A 468 -18.74 -13.38 -9.98
C GLN A 468 -19.42 -13.15 -8.63
N ARG A 469 -20.43 -13.97 -8.28
CA ARG A 469 -21.11 -13.88 -6.96
C ARG A 469 -20.15 -14.12 -5.79
N TYR A 470 -19.28 -15.13 -5.89
CA TYR A 470 -18.26 -15.42 -4.86
C TYR A 470 -17.27 -14.27 -4.74
N ASN A 471 -16.79 -13.77 -5.88
CA ASN A 471 -15.86 -12.64 -5.92
C ASN A 471 -16.47 -11.39 -5.24
N VAL A 472 -17.70 -11.04 -5.59
CA VAL A 472 -18.39 -9.90 -4.97
C VAL A 472 -18.62 -10.15 -3.48
N ALA A 473 -19.14 -11.32 -3.10
CA ALA A 473 -19.49 -11.61 -1.71
C ALA A 473 -18.30 -11.48 -0.76
N VAL A 474 -17.16 -12.04 -1.13
CA VAL A 474 -15.93 -11.98 -0.32
C VAL A 474 -15.37 -10.57 -0.25
N SER A 475 -15.32 -9.85 -1.38
CA SER A 475 -14.74 -8.51 -1.46
C SER A 475 -15.58 -7.39 -0.80
N ARG A 476 -16.75 -7.72 -0.20
CA ARG A 476 -17.57 -6.76 0.58
C ARG A 476 -17.14 -6.63 2.03
N ALA A 477 -16.36 -7.58 2.57
CA ALA A 477 -15.79 -7.49 3.90
C ALA A 477 -14.56 -6.61 3.90
N ARG A 478 -14.52 -5.63 4.81
CA ARG A 478 -13.37 -4.75 4.96
C ARG A 478 -12.33 -5.34 5.91
N ASP A 479 -12.79 -5.71 7.11
CA ASP A 479 -11.95 -6.09 8.25
C ASP A 479 -12.00 -7.58 8.52
N GLN A 480 -13.20 -8.18 8.46
CA GLN A 480 -13.36 -9.59 8.78
C GLN A 480 -14.45 -10.26 7.94
N LEU A 481 -14.18 -11.49 7.54
CA LEU A 481 -15.08 -12.37 6.80
C LEU A 481 -15.32 -13.65 7.59
N TRP A 482 -16.58 -13.91 7.94
CA TRP A 482 -17.03 -15.18 8.50
C TRP A 482 -17.65 -16.03 7.40
N VAL A 483 -17.17 -17.25 7.20
CA VAL A 483 -17.72 -18.21 6.26
C VAL A 483 -18.44 -19.28 7.06
N ILE A 484 -19.79 -19.19 7.12
CA ILE A 484 -20.62 -20.14 7.86
C ILE A 484 -21.13 -21.21 6.88
N HIS A 485 -20.90 -22.47 7.22
CA HIS A 485 -21.21 -23.58 6.33
C HIS A 485 -21.59 -24.86 7.11
N SER A 486 -22.29 -25.76 6.40
CA SER A 486 -22.68 -27.07 6.95
C SER A 486 -22.03 -28.25 6.18
N LEU A 487 -20.89 -27.96 5.50
CA LEU A 487 -20.21 -28.90 4.63
C LEU A 487 -18.89 -29.40 5.23
N ASP A 488 -18.57 -30.66 5.00
CA ASP A 488 -17.20 -31.18 5.08
C ASP A 488 -16.61 -31.15 3.66
N TYR A 489 -15.77 -30.15 3.38
CA TYR A 489 -15.31 -29.91 2.02
C TYR A 489 -14.44 -31.04 1.45
N THR A 490 -13.86 -31.88 2.30
CA THR A 490 -13.05 -33.03 1.87
C THR A 490 -13.93 -34.19 1.39
N ARG A 491 -15.08 -34.40 2.05
CA ARG A 491 -16.00 -35.50 1.79
C ARG A 491 -17.14 -35.06 0.82
N ASP A 492 -17.71 -33.87 1.07
CA ASP A 492 -18.95 -33.45 0.46
C ASP A 492 -18.76 -32.72 -0.87
N LEU A 493 -17.53 -32.27 -1.18
CA LEU A 493 -17.23 -31.45 -2.34
C LEU A 493 -16.10 -32.03 -3.18
N LYS A 494 -16.24 -31.94 -4.51
CA LYS A 494 -15.21 -32.36 -5.45
C LYS A 494 -14.09 -31.32 -5.57
N SER A 495 -12.91 -31.76 -6.00
CA SER A 495 -11.84 -30.82 -6.38
C SER A 495 -12.29 -29.94 -7.54
N GLY A 496 -12.02 -28.64 -7.48
CA GLY A 496 -12.48 -27.64 -8.44
C GLY A 496 -13.88 -27.07 -8.15
N ASP A 497 -14.55 -27.49 -7.08
CA ASP A 497 -15.79 -26.85 -6.63
C ASP A 497 -15.49 -25.50 -5.96
N LEU A 498 -16.18 -24.43 -6.36
CA LEU A 498 -15.96 -23.09 -5.80
C LEU A 498 -16.23 -23.01 -4.29
N ARG A 499 -17.15 -23.82 -3.76
CA ARG A 499 -17.40 -23.92 -2.33
C ARG A 499 -16.20 -24.50 -1.60
N ARG A 500 -15.62 -25.56 -2.16
CA ARG A 500 -14.39 -26.18 -1.63
C ARG A 500 -13.22 -25.21 -1.68
N ASP A 501 -13.05 -24.51 -2.79
CA ASP A 501 -11.95 -23.54 -2.96
C ASP A 501 -12.04 -22.39 -1.95
N LEU A 502 -13.26 -21.91 -1.64
CA LEU A 502 -13.47 -20.90 -0.61
C LEU A 502 -13.19 -21.42 0.80
N LEU A 503 -13.63 -22.65 1.13
CA LEU A 503 -13.43 -23.22 2.46
C LEU A 503 -11.96 -23.57 2.71
N GLU A 504 -11.28 -24.17 1.73
CA GLU A 504 -9.82 -24.43 1.81
C GLU A 504 -9.03 -23.14 1.98
N TYR A 505 -9.43 -22.08 1.29
CA TYR A 505 -8.82 -20.76 1.45
C TYR A 505 -9.09 -20.17 2.84
N ALA A 506 -10.32 -20.26 3.32
CA ALA A 506 -10.73 -19.71 4.62
C ALA A 506 -10.03 -20.40 5.79
N ASP A 507 -9.74 -21.69 5.68
CA ASP A 507 -9.00 -22.44 6.71
C ASP A 507 -7.51 -22.07 6.76
N ASN A 508 -6.90 -21.67 5.63
CA ASN A 508 -5.49 -21.27 5.61
C ASN A 508 -5.18 -20.16 4.59
N PRO A 509 -5.63 -18.91 4.84
CA PRO A 509 -5.42 -17.80 3.92
C PRO A 509 -3.94 -17.49 3.65
N THR A 510 -3.09 -17.62 4.67
CA THR A 510 -1.67 -17.29 4.60
C THR A 510 -0.87 -18.21 3.68
N ALA A 511 -1.23 -19.50 3.58
CA ALA A 511 -0.57 -20.43 2.67
C ALA A 511 -0.76 -20.01 1.21
N PHE A 512 -1.95 -19.52 0.85
CA PHE A 512 -2.25 -19.04 -0.50
C PHE A 512 -1.60 -17.66 -0.79
N MET A 513 -1.46 -16.82 0.21
CA MET A 513 -0.73 -15.55 0.08
C MET A 513 0.77 -15.79 -0.16
N ASN A 514 1.38 -16.74 0.54
CA ASN A 514 2.77 -17.12 0.34
C ASN A 514 3.04 -17.72 -1.05
N LEU A 515 2.11 -18.49 -1.61
CA LEU A 515 2.19 -18.99 -3.00
C LEU A 515 2.05 -17.85 -4.03
N ALA A 516 1.19 -16.87 -3.75
CA ALA A 516 1.08 -15.67 -4.59
C ALA A 516 2.37 -14.84 -4.57
N ASP A 517 2.98 -14.69 -3.42
CA ASP A 517 4.28 -14.05 -3.27
C ASP A 517 5.40 -14.79 -4.00
N GLU A 518 5.41 -16.12 -4.01
CA GLU A 518 6.39 -16.91 -4.78
C GLU A 518 6.25 -16.72 -6.31
N VAL A 519 5.04 -16.61 -6.81
CA VAL A 519 4.79 -16.34 -8.23
C VAL A 519 5.16 -14.90 -8.63
N VAL A 520 5.02 -13.95 -7.73
CA VAL A 520 5.43 -12.55 -7.91
C VAL A 520 6.92 -12.32 -7.61
N ARG A 521 7.57 -13.22 -6.87
CA ARG A 521 9.00 -13.20 -6.47
C ARG A 521 9.97 -13.55 -7.60
N LYS A 522 9.83 -12.98 -8.77
CA LYS A 522 10.99 -12.86 -9.65
C LYS A 522 11.75 -11.62 -9.21
N ALA A 523 12.86 -11.83 -8.49
CA ALA A 523 13.81 -10.77 -8.18
C ALA A 523 14.09 -9.97 -9.47
N GLU A 524 13.95 -8.64 -9.39
CA GLU A 524 14.15 -7.77 -10.57
C GLU A 524 15.64 -7.68 -10.96
N SER A 525 16.54 -8.13 -10.07
CA SER A 525 17.97 -8.19 -10.35
C SER A 525 18.67 -9.34 -9.63
N PRO A 526 19.77 -9.88 -10.20
CA PRO A 526 20.60 -10.90 -9.56
C PRO A 526 21.20 -10.41 -8.21
N PHE A 527 21.36 -9.12 -8.04
CA PHE A 527 21.85 -8.52 -6.80
C PHE A 527 20.81 -8.65 -5.67
N GLU A 528 19.53 -8.34 -5.94
CA GLU A 528 18.45 -8.54 -4.97
C GLU A 528 18.30 -10.01 -4.55
N GLU A 529 18.43 -10.92 -5.50
CA GLU A 529 18.39 -12.35 -5.22
C GLU A 529 19.56 -12.78 -4.31
N ALA A 530 20.77 -12.29 -4.57
CA ALA A 530 21.95 -12.61 -3.79
C ALA A 530 21.85 -12.04 -2.35
N VAL A 531 21.40 -10.80 -2.19
CA VAL A 531 21.19 -10.17 -0.88
C VAL A 531 20.08 -10.91 -0.12
N GLY A 532 18.95 -11.22 -0.77
CA GLY A 532 17.86 -11.98 -0.16
C GLY A 532 18.31 -13.35 0.33
N LYS A 533 19.04 -14.10 -0.48
CA LYS A 533 19.61 -15.41 -0.08
C LYS A 533 20.58 -15.30 1.10
N ALA A 534 21.45 -14.29 1.11
CA ALA A 534 22.41 -14.06 2.20
C ALA A 534 21.68 -13.75 3.52
N LEU A 535 20.66 -12.92 3.50
CA LEU A 535 19.87 -12.56 4.69
C LEU A 535 19.05 -13.76 5.21
N ILE A 536 18.42 -14.54 4.34
CA ILE A 536 17.70 -15.77 4.72
C ILE A 536 18.68 -16.78 5.34
N SER A 537 19.88 -16.93 4.76
CA SER A 537 20.90 -17.83 5.29
C SER A 537 21.43 -17.37 6.66
N ALA A 538 21.35 -16.09 6.95
CA ALA A 538 21.67 -15.50 8.25
C ALA A 538 20.52 -15.59 9.26
N GLY A 539 19.39 -16.22 8.89
CA GLY A 539 18.25 -16.44 9.77
C GLY A 539 17.25 -15.26 9.84
N TYR A 540 17.34 -14.31 8.91
CA TYR A 540 16.40 -13.19 8.85
C TYR A 540 15.17 -13.53 7.99
N HIS A 541 14.00 -13.20 8.50
CA HIS A 541 12.77 -13.16 7.71
C HIS A 541 12.74 -11.88 6.91
N ILE A 542 12.90 -11.97 5.60
CA ILE A 542 12.88 -10.82 4.70
C ILE A 542 11.66 -10.86 3.80
N GLU A 543 11.11 -9.70 3.55
CA GLU A 543 10.09 -9.49 2.52
C GLU A 543 10.72 -8.65 1.42
N GLN A 544 10.88 -9.25 0.23
CA GLN A 544 11.45 -8.55 -0.92
C GLN A 544 10.40 -7.65 -1.57
N GLN A 545 10.82 -6.48 -2.02
CA GLN A 545 9.98 -5.53 -2.76
C GLN A 545 8.72 -5.08 -2.00
N TRP A 546 8.86 -4.77 -0.72
CA TRP A 546 7.78 -4.20 0.09
C TRP A 546 7.20 -2.95 -0.57
N GLN A 547 5.88 -2.92 -0.75
CA GLN A 547 5.21 -1.85 -1.45
C GLN A 547 4.65 -0.83 -0.45
N ILE A 548 5.12 0.43 -0.56
CA ILE A 548 4.55 1.57 0.16
C ILE A 548 3.96 2.52 -0.87
N GLY A 549 2.64 2.53 -1.00
CA GLY A 549 1.96 3.31 -2.05
C GLY A 549 2.36 2.87 -3.44
N SER A 550 2.80 3.79 -4.28
CA SER A 550 3.31 3.52 -5.63
C SER A 550 4.79 3.13 -5.68
N TYR A 551 5.49 3.16 -4.54
CA TYR A 551 6.91 2.85 -4.45
C TYR A 551 7.15 1.43 -3.92
N ARG A 552 8.24 0.79 -4.39
CA ARG A 552 8.71 -0.48 -3.87
C ARG A 552 9.99 -0.25 -3.10
N ILE A 553 10.03 -0.67 -1.84
CA ILE A 553 11.27 -0.82 -1.09
C ILE A 553 11.89 -2.14 -1.53
N ARG A 554 13.09 -2.10 -2.09
CA ARG A 554 13.75 -3.27 -2.70
C ARG A 554 14.10 -4.38 -1.72
N SER A 555 14.28 -4.05 -0.46
CA SER A 555 14.43 -5.05 0.62
C SER A 555 14.08 -4.43 1.96
N GLU A 556 13.21 -5.07 2.73
CA GLU A 556 12.86 -4.68 4.09
C GLU A 556 12.95 -5.89 5.00
N GLU A 557 13.52 -5.68 6.19
CA GLU A 557 13.52 -6.65 7.27
C GLU A 557 12.26 -6.46 8.12
N ARG A 558 11.35 -7.43 8.12
CA ARG A 558 10.21 -7.44 9.01
C ARG A 558 10.58 -8.12 10.31
N ARG A 559 10.86 -7.36 11.36
CA ARG A 559 11.08 -7.89 12.70
C ARG A 559 9.75 -7.91 13.47
N VAL A 560 9.34 -9.11 13.82
CA VAL A 560 8.24 -9.35 14.75
C VAL A 560 8.83 -9.42 16.17
N GLY A 561 8.53 -8.40 17.01
CA GLY A 561 8.79 -8.46 18.45
C GLY A 561 9.82 -7.46 19.01
N LYS A 562 9.61 -7.08 20.27
CA LYS A 562 10.42 -6.13 21.07
C LYS A 562 11.87 -6.53 21.34
N GLU A 563 12.29 -7.73 20.95
CA GLU A 563 13.61 -8.29 21.27
C GLU A 563 14.75 -7.80 20.37
N CYS A 564 14.44 -7.06 19.33
CA CYS A 564 15.42 -6.64 18.33
C CYS A 564 16.18 -5.34 18.64
N ARG A 565 15.84 -4.63 19.73
CA ARG A 565 16.59 -3.42 20.15
C ARG A 565 17.91 -3.69 20.85
N SER A 566 18.24 -4.93 21.17
CA SER A 566 19.41 -5.27 22.00
C SER A 566 20.54 -6.03 21.30
N ARG A 567 20.50 -6.19 19.97
CA ARG A 567 21.53 -6.97 19.22
C ARG A 567 22.14 -6.27 18.02
N TRP A 568 22.07 -4.94 17.96
CA TRP A 568 22.86 -4.17 16.97
C TRP A 568 23.77 -3.20 17.70
#